data_851273d2cacab9c5ec8b286762d419de
#
_entry.id   851273d2cacab9c5ec8b286762d419de
#
_cell.length_a   1.000
_cell.length_b   1.000
_cell.length_c   1.000
_cell.angle_alpha   90.00
_cell.angle_beta   90.00
_cell.angle_gamma   90.00
#
_symmetry.space_group_name_H-M   'P 1'
#
loop_
_entity.id
_entity.type
_entity.pdbx_description
1 polymer ?
#
loop_
_entity_poly.entity_id
_entity_poly.type
_entity_poly.pdbx_seq_one_letter_code
_entity_poly.pdbx_strand_id
1 'polypeptide(L)'
;MEKYLEKLLLQIRCKKARPYIAEEIRGHIESQIEDNIADGMSYEEAEKNAVADMGDPVTVGISLDKIHKPQIAWKLLVIVGILSLLGILLQQSIFYQSGYSNLEPFMQEMYQLETESFVYSVFIGFVLMCGIYFIDYTVIAKYSKIIGLFIITMGILLLDGFFGGDINGVRYSIGFGMFRISATSLMMFYVPIYGAILYKYRDGGFSALLKSIVCLIIPVFITFRMPNLIVAIIMMISMLI
;
A
#
# COMPACT_ATOMS: atom_id res chain seq x y z
N MET A 1 27.14 28.54 2.14
CA MET A 1 26.22 27.47 1.69
C MET A 1 25.67 26.60 2.84
N GLU A 2 26.47 25.89 3.62
CA GLU A 2 25.98 24.93 4.64
C GLU A 2 25.01 25.55 5.69
N LYS A 3 25.30 26.74 6.21
CA LYS A 3 24.41 27.46 7.15
C LYS A 3 23.04 27.80 6.54
N TYR A 4 23.00 28.02 5.23
CA TYR A 4 21.76 28.26 4.50
C TYR A 4 20.92 27.00 4.43
N LEU A 5 21.53 25.90 4.01
CA LEU A 5 20.88 24.58 3.93
C LEU A 5 20.34 24.12 5.29
N GLU A 6 21.13 24.28 6.36
CA GLU A 6 20.70 23.93 7.70
C GLU A 6 19.43 24.68 8.13
N LYS A 7 19.40 26.00 7.94
CA LYS A 7 18.22 26.81 8.27
C LYS A 7 17.00 26.46 7.42
N LEU A 8 17.19 26.18 6.13
CA LEU A 8 16.14 25.77 5.21
C LEU A 8 15.55 24.41 5.62
N LEU A 9 16.40 23.43 5.90
CA LEU A 9 15.98 22.07 6.26
C LEU A 9 15.25 22.01 7.61
N LEU A 10 15.52 22.93 8.53
CA LEU A 10 14.77 23.04 9.79
C LEU A 10 13.28 23.33 9.56
N GLN A 11 12.92 24.01 8.46
CA GLN A 11 11.54 24.33 8.12
C GLN A 11 10.77 23.15 7.54
N ILE A 12 11.46 22.10 7.08
CA ILE A 12 10.85 20.95 6.41
C ILE A 12 10.46 19.90 7.46
N ARG A 13 9.15 19.62 7.60
CA ARG A 13 8.60 18.64 8.54
C ARG A 13 8.88 17.20 8.12
N CYS A 14 8.86 16.92 6.82
CA CYS A 14 9.12 15.59 6.29
C CYS A 14 10.62 15.26 6.37
N LYS A 15 11.04 14.55 7.44
CA LYS A 15 12.46 14.17 7.65
C LYS A 15 13.04 13.34 6.50
N LYS A 16 12.22 12.57 5.80
CA LYS A 16 12.64 11.74 4.66
C LYS A 16 12.93 12.55 3.40
N ALA A 17 12.26 13.69 3.21
CA ALA A 17 12.48 14.58 2.09
C ALA A 17 13.74 15.44 2.28
N ARG A 18 14.17 15.68 3.53
CA ARG A 18 15.31 16.56 3.83
C ARG A 18 16.58 16.25 3.04
N PRO A 19 17.08 14.98 2.96
CA PRO A 19 18.32 14.70 2.24
C PRO A 19 18.19 14.97 0.74
N TYR A 20 17.05 14.65 0.12
CA TYR A 20 16.81 14.91 -1.30
C TYR A 20 16.73 16.40 -1.60
N ILE A 21 16.01 17.16 -0.77
CA ILE A 21 15.92 18.61 -0.88
C ILE A 21 17.28 19.26 -0.66
N ALA A 22 18.08 18.76 0.30
CA ALA A 22 19.42 19.26 0.53
C ALA A 22 20.33 19.07 -0.67
N GLU A 23 20.27 17.91 -1.32
CA GLU A 23 21.05 17.60 -2.51
C GLU A 23 20.63 18.45 -3.71
N GLU A 24 19.31 18.60 -3.92
CA GLU A 24 18.75 19.42 -5.01
C GLU A 24 19.14 20.91 -4.84
N ILE A 25 18.95 21.48 -3.67
CA ILE A 25 19.29 22.89 -3.39
C ILE A 25 20.81 23.11 -3.43
N ARG A 26 21.59 22.15 -2.93
CA ARG A 26 23.05 22.20 -3.05
C ARG A 26 23.49 22.23 -4.52
N GLY A 27 22.96 21.34 -5.37
CA GLY A 27 23.25 21.33 -6.79
C GLY A 27 22.90 22.63 -7.50
N HIS A 28 21.78 23.26 -7.15
CA HIS A 28 21.42 24.59 -7.67
C HIS A 28 22.42 25.67 -7.26
N ILE A 29 22.81 25.71 -5.99
CA ILE A 29 23.80 26.69 -5.52
C ILE A 29 25.16 26.44 -6.17
N GLU A 30 25.62 25.20 -6.27
CA GLU A 30 26.89 24.83 -6.91
C GLU A 30 26.91 25.24 -8.38
N SER A 31 25.83 24.95 -9.15
CA SER A 31 25.72 25.38 -10.54
C SER A 31 25.80 26.91 -10.67
N GLN A 32 25.16 27.65 -9.79
CA GLN A 32 25.17 29.10 -9.82
C GLN A 32 26.55 29.68 -9.42
N ILE A 33 27.27 29.01 -8.52
CA ILE A 33 28.66 29.34 -8.20
C ILE A 33 29.56 29.16 -9.43
N GLU A 34 29.41 28.05 -10.18
CA GLU A 34 30.16 27.78 -11.38
C GLU A 34 29.91 28.87 -12.45
N ASP A 35 28.65 29.27 -12.66
CA ASP A 35 28.28 30.33 -13.58
C ASP A 35 28.89 31.67 -13.16
N ASN A 36 28.83 32.06 -11.90
CA ASN A 36 29.40 33.28 -11.37
C ASN A 36 30.94 33.31 -11.49
N ILE A 37 31.60 32.18 -11.33
CA ILE A 37 33.05 32.04 -11.54
C ILE A 37 33.40 32.20 -13.03
N ALA A 38 32.59 31.64 -13.94
CA ALA A 38 32.77 31.81 -15.36
C ALA A 38 32.66 33.28 -15.82
N ASP A 39 31.84 34.06 -15.09
CA ASP A 39 31.70 35.51 -15.26
C ASP A 39 32.86 36.33 -14.62
N GLY A 40 33.87 35.65 -14.04
CA GLY A 40 35.09 36.27 -13.52
C GLY A 40 35.08 36.65 -12.03
N MET A 41 34.07 36.19 -11.27
CA MET A 41 34.01 36.42 -9.82
C MET A 41 34.99 35.49 -9.06
N SER A 42 35.46 35.97 -7.90
CA SER A 42 36.20 35.09 -6.99
C SER A 42 35.24 34.03 -6.37
N TYR A 43 35.76 32.86 -5.95
CA TYR A 43 34.94 31.81 -5.37
C TYR A 43 34.11 32.30 -4.16
N GLU A 44 34.71 33.12 -3.28
CA GLU A 44 34.01 33.65 -2.09
C GLU A 44 32.86 34.59 -2.46
N GLU A 45 33.04 35.44 -3.47
CA GLU A 45 32.00 36.33 -4.00
C GLU A 45 30.93 35.54 -4.72
N ALA A 46 31.32 34.55 -5.54
CA ALA A 46 30.40 33.67 -6.27
C ALA A 46 29.50 32.89 -5.30
N GLU A 47 30.05 32.28 -4.23
CA GLU A 47 29.24 31.59 -3.21
C GLU A 47 28.29 32.53 -2.48
N LYS A 48 28.76 33.70 -2.09
CA LYS A 48 27.93 34.67 -1.40
C LYS A 48 26.77 35.17 -2.26
N ASN A 49 27.01 35.45 -3.53
CA ASN A 49 25.99 35.87 -4.48
C ASN A 49 24.99 34.73 -4.76
N ALA A 50 25.48 33.53 -5.06
CA ALA A 50 24.62 32.37 -5.30
C ALA A 50 23.69 32.07 -4.11
N VAL A 51 24.20 32.14 -2.89
CA VAL A 51 23.35 31.97 -1.68
C VAL A 51 22.37 33.12 -1.49
N ALA A 52 22.76 34.36 -1.82
CA ALA A 52 21.87 35.54 -1.73
C ALA A 52 20.73 35.46 -2.76
N ASP A 53 21.00 35.00 -3.96
CA ASP A 53 20.01 34.83 -5.03
C ASP A 53 18.97 33.75 -4.73
N MET A 54 19.30 32.76 -3.91
CA MET A 54 18.35 31.76 -3.43
C MET A 54 17.27 32.35 -2.49
N GLY A 55 17.43 33.57 -2.00
CA GLY A 55 16.49 34.24 -1.12
C GLY A 55 16.57 33.78 0.35
N ASP A 56 15.56 34.14 1.12
CA ASP A 56 15.53 33.79 2.56
C ASP A 56 15.30 32.29 2.78
N PRO A 57 16.21 31.59 3.50
CA PRO A 57 16.12 30.15 3.71
C PRO A 57 14.85 29.71 4.48
N VAL A 58 14.28 30.59 5.30
CA VAL A 58 13.06 30.28 6.03
C VAL A 58 11.86 30.30 5.08
N THR A 59 11.75 31.31 4.25
CA THR A 59 10.66 31.45 3.28
C THR A 59 10.69 30.35 2.23
N VAL A 60 11.87 30.06 1.70
CA VAL A 60 12.07 28.97 0.73
C VAL A 60 11.76 27.62 1.40
N GLY A 61 12.26 27.37 2.60
CA GLY A 61 11.99 26.13 3.34
C GLY A 61 10.51 25.93 3.63
N ILE A 62 9.76 26.97 4.01
CA ILE A 62 8.30 26.88 4.21
C ILE A 62 7.57 26.57 2.90
N SER A 63 8.00 27.16 1.77
CA SER A 63 7.38 26.88 0.47
C SER A 63 7.62 25.43 0.04
N LEU A 64 8.83 24.92 0.21
CA LEU A 64 9.18 23.52 -0.05
C LEU A 64 8.45 22.55 0.89
N ASP A 65 8.28 22.90 2.17
CA ASP A 65 7.49 22.08 3.11
C ASP A 65 6.03 21.95 2.67
N LYS A 66 5.42 22.98 2.09
CA LYS A 66 4.04 22.91 1.56
C LYS A 66 3.89 21.89 0.46
N ILE A 67 4.92 21.71 -0.38
CA ILE A 67 4.94 20.78 -1.50
C ILE A 67 5.22 19.36 -1.02
N HIS A 68 6.18 19.21 -0.10
CA HIS A 68 6.69 17.90 0.35
C HIS A 68 6.02 17.34 1.61
N LYS A 69 5.13 18.10 2.25
CA LYS A 69 4.38 17.56 3.40
C LYS A 69 3.45 16.43 2.95
N PRO A 70 3.33 15.35 3.72
CA PRO A 70 2.37 14.31 3.47
C PRO A 70 0.95 14.88 3.37
N GLN A 71 0.32 14.75 2.22
CA GLN A 71 -1.07 15.18 2.03
C GLN A 71 -2.00 14.00 2.28
N ILE A 72 -2.92 14.15 3.23
CA ILE A 72 -3.95 13.15 3.46
C ILE A 72 -5.00 13.28 2.37
N ALA A 73 -5.24 12.21 1.61
CA ALA A 73 -6.25 12.16 0.56
C ALA A 73 -7.67 12.01 1.16
N TRP A 74 -8.12 13.00 1.93
CA TRP A 74 -9.43 13.00 2.57
C TRP A 74 -10.57 12.69 1.61
N LYS A 75 -10.50 13.20 0.39
CA LYS A 75 -11.49 12.92 -0.66
C LYS A 75 -11.62 11.42 -0.94
N LEU A 76 -10.49 10.71 -1.03
CA LEU A 76 -10.48 9.25 -1.24
C LEU A 76 -11.11 8.51 -0.05
N LEU A 77 -10.72 8.86 1.17
CA LEU A 77 -11.26 8.23 2.39
C LEU A 77 -12.77 8.45 2.51
N VAL A 78 -13.25 9.65 2.22
CA VAL A 78 -14.68 9.97 2.24
C VAL A 78 -15.44 9.18 1.17
N ILE A 79 -14.93 9.12 -0.08
CA ILE A 79 -15.55 8.35 -1.16
C ILE A 79 -15.67 6.87 -0.79
N VAL A 80 -14.59 6.27 -0.28
CA VAL A 80 -14.59 4.86 0.15
C VAL A 80 -15.57 4.66 1.32
N GLY A 81 -15.62 5.59 2.27
CA GLY A 81 -16.59 5.55 3.37
C GLY A 81 -18.04 5.58 2.87
N ILE A 82 -18.37 6.48 1.93
CA ILE A 82 -19.71 6.56 1.31
C ILE A 82 -20.03 5.27 0.58
N LEU A 83 -19.12 4.74 -0.24
CA LEU A 83 -19.33 3.49 -0.97
C LEU A 83 -19.53 2.31 -0.02
N SER A 84 -18.80 2.26 1.10
CA SER A 84 -18.96 1.25 2.14
C SER A 84 -20.34 1.32 2.79
N LEU A 85 -20.82 2.51 3.12
CA LEU A 85 -22.18 2.72 3.65
C LEU A 85 -23.25 2.32 2.65
N LEU A 86 -23.10 2.69 1.37
CA LEU A 86 -24.02 2.26 0.31
C LEU A 86 -24.03 0.74 0.18
N GLY A 87 -22.89 0.08 0.26
CA GLY A 87 -22.79 -1.39 0.26
C GLY A 87 -23.58 -2.02 1.41
N ILE A 88 -23.48 -1.48 2.63
CA ILE A 88 -24.27 -1.93 3.78
C ILE A 88 -25.78 -1.73 3.55
N LEU A 89 -26.18 -0.57 3.06
CA LEU A 89 -27.59 -0.27 2.79
C LEU A 89 -28.15 -1.20 1.71
N LEU A 90 -27.40 -1.47 0.65
CA LEU A 90 -27.81 -2.41 -0.40
C LEU A 90 -27.95 -3.83 0.16
N GLN A 91 -26.99 -4.31 0.93
CA GLN A 91 -27.03 -5.63 1.56
C GLN A 91 -28.27 -5.77 2.46
N GLN A 92 -28.55 -4.76 3.27
CA GLN A 92 -29.75 -4.73 4.12
C GLN A 92 -31.04 -4.73 3.28
N SER A 93 -31.08 -3.95 2.21
CA SER A 93 -32.24 -3.89 1.30
C SER A 93 -32.53 -5.25 0.66
N ILE A 94 -31.48 -5.94 0.17
CA ILE A 94 -31.57 -7.29 -0.40
C ILE A 94 -32.09 -8.27 0.66
N PHE A 95 -31.60 -8.19 1.88
CA PHE A 95 -32.04 -9.01 2.99
C PHE A 95 -33.55 -8.86 3.27
N TYR A 96 -34.07 -7.63 3.33
CA TYR A 96 -35.50 -7.38 3.54
C TYR A 96 -36.38 -7.77 2.35
N GLN A 97 -35.88 -7.64 1.12
CA GLN A 97 -36.65 -7.99 -0.09
C GLN A 97 -36.65 -9.49 -0.42
N SER A 98 -35.74 -10.27 0.09
CA SER A 98 -35.61 -11.71 -0.24
C SER A 98 -36.71 -12.61 0.32
N GLY A 99 -37.80 -12.05 0.87
CA GLY A 99 -38.88 -12.83 1.47
C GLY A 99 -38.44 -13.51 2.78
N TYR A 100 -37.51 -12.90 3.49
CA TYR A 100 -36.94 -13.38 4.74
C TYR A 100 -37.99 -13.94 5.73
N SER A 101 -39.16 -13.28 5.84
CA SER A 101 -40.24 -13.71 6.72
C SER A 101 -40.87 -15.05 6.33
N ASN A 102 -40.66 -15.51 5.10
CA ASN A 102 -41.23 -16.76 4.58
C ASN A 102 -40.24 -17.93 4.63
N LEU A 103 -39.02 -17.68 5.10
CA LEU A 103 -37.98 -18.72 5.20
C LEU A 103 -38.14 -19.53 6.49
N GLU A 104 -37.67 -20.77 6.47
CA GLU A 104 -37.54 -21.59 7.66
C GLU A 104 -36.70 -20.90 8.74
N PRO A 105 -37.01 -21.06 10.03
CA PRO A 105 -36.34 -20.37 11.15
C PRO A 105 -34.81 -20.50 11.09
N PHE A 106 -34.29 -21.68 10.74
CA PHE A 106 -32.86 -21.94 10.60
C PHE A 106 -32.23 -21.09 9.50
N MET A 107 -32.93 -20.94 8.35
CA MET A 107 -32.44 -20.10 7.25
C MET A 107 -32.48 -18.61 7.62
N GLN A 108 -33.49 -18.20 8.37
CA GLN A 108 -33.57 -16.81 8.88
C GLN A 108 -32.36 -16.49 9.77
N GLU A 109 -32.02 -17.37 10.69
CA GLU A 109 -30.84 -17.18 11.56
C GLU A 109 -29.53 -17.12 10.76
N MET A 110 -29.37 -18.01 9.77
CA MET A 110 -28.19 -18.01 8.88
C MET A 110 -28.04 -16.68 8.12
N TYR A 111 -29.11 -16.18 7.50
CA TYR A 111 -29.09 -14.92 6.76
C TYR A 111 -28.85 -13.71 7.66
N GLN A 112 -29.38 -13.73 8.88
CA GLN A 112 -29.11 -12.67 9.86
C GLN A 112 -27.63 -12.64 10.25
N LEU A 113 -27.04 -13.79 10.56
CA LEU A 113 -25.62 -13.91 10.88
C LEU A 113 -24.72 -13.46 9.71
N GLU A 114 -25.08 -13.80 8.48
CA GLU A 114 -24.33 -13.35 7.29
C GLU A 114 -24.39 -11.82 7.12
N THR A 115 -25.56 -11.21 7.33
CA THR A 115 -25.73 -9.76 7.23
C THR A 115 -24.96 -9.02 8.31
N GLU A 116 -25.01 -9.50 9.56
CA GLU A 116 -24.25 -8.94 10.66
C GLU A 116 -22.73 -9.09 10.41
N SER A 117 -22.28 -10.26 9.97
CA SER A 117 -20.87 -10.51 9.63
C SER A 117 -20.38 -9.59 8.51
N PHE A 118 -21.24 -9.29 7.53
CA PHE A 118 -20.91 -8.35 6.45
C PHE A 118 -20.68 -6.94 6.99
N VAL A 119 -21.58 -6.44 7.85
CA VAL A 119 -21.44 -5.10 8.46
C VAL A 119 -20.15 -4.99 9.26
N TYR A 120 -19.86 -5.98 10.13
CA TYR A 120 -18.61 -6.02 10.89
C TYR A 120 -17.37 -6.07 9.98
N SER A 121 -17.42 -6.87 8.94
CA SER A 121 -16.31 -7.00 7.97
C SER A 121 -16.02 -5.69 7.25
N VAL A 122 -17.05 -4.97 6.82
CA VAL A 122 -16.91 -3.64 6.18
C VAL A 122 -16.31 -2.64 7.15
N PHE A 123 -16.79 -2.60 8.40
CA PHE A 123 -16.26 -1.69 9.41
C PHE A 123 -14.79 -1.97 9.72
N ILE A 124 -14.44 -3.22 9.98
CA ILE A 124 -13.04 -3.62 10.24
C ILE A 124 -12.16 -3.36 9.02
N GLY A 125 -12.65 -3.67 7.81
CA GLY A 125 -11.92 -3.39 6.57
C GLY A 125 -11.64 -1.91 6.40
N PHE A 126 -12.61 -1.04 6.71
CA PHE A 126 -12.43 0.41 6.68
C PHE A 126 -11.40 0.90 7.71
N VAL A 127 -11.46 0.40 8.94
CA VAL A 127 -10.49 0.72 10.00
C VAL A 127 -9.08 0.26 9.63
N LEU A 128 -8.95 -0.96 9.09
CA LEU A 128 -7.66 -1.49 8.61
C LEU A 128 -7.12 -0.66 7.44
N MET A 129 -7.97 -0.27 6.49
CA MET A 129 -7.60 0.60 5.38
C MET A 129 -7.05 1.93 5.89
N CYS A 130 -7.74 2.57 6.84
CA CYS A 130 -7.26 3.79 7.48
C CYS A 130 -5.92 3.55 8.19
N GLY A 131 -5.77 2.45 8.92
CA GLY A 131 -4.52 2.07 9.59
C GLY A 131 -3.35 1.93 8.59
N ILE A 132 -3.56 1.18 7.50
CA ILE A 132 -2.55 0.98 6.44
C ILE A 132 -2.22 2.30 5.74
N TYR A 133 -3.21 3.17 5.54
CA TYR A 133 -3.02 4.48 4.91
C TYR A 133 -2.01 5.36 5.67
N PHE A 134 -1.99 5.26 7.01
CA PHE A 134 -1.03 5.98 7.85
C PHE A 134 0.33 5.28 7.98
N ILE A 135 0.41 4.00 7.59
CA ILE A 135 1.68 3.27 7.58
C ILE A 135 2.48 3.71 6.34
N ASP A 136 3.75 4.06 6.58
CA ASP A 136 4.66 4.39 5.50
C ASP A 136 4.88 3.17 4.58
N TYR A 137 4.53 3.33 3.30
CA TYR A 137 4.70 2.27 2.30
C TYR A 137 6.14 1.72 2.22
N THR A 138 7.15 2.52 2.60
CA THR A 138 8.55 2.08 2.64
C THR A 138 8.79 0.97 3.65
N VAL A 139 8.01 0.92 4.74
CA VAL A 139 8.05 -0.16 5.74
C VAL A 139 7.55 -1.45 5.09
N ILE A 140 6.43 -1.39 4.38
CA ILE A 140 5.88 -2.54 3.64
C ILE A 140 6.89 -3.01 2.59
N ALA A 141 7.47 -2.08 1.82
CA ALA A 141 8.51 -2.39 0.85
C ALA A 141 9.75 -3.03 1.51
N LYS A 142 10.19 -2.52 2.68
CA LYS A 142 11.33 -3.08 3.41
C LYS A 142 11.12 -4.54 3.82
N TYR A 143 9.93 -4.89 4.30
CA TYR A 143 9.60 -6.23 4.80
C TYR A 143 8.85 -7.10 3.78
N SER A 144 8.73 -6.67 2.51
CA SER A 144 7.95 -7.35 1.47
C SER A 144 8.28 -8.84 1.31
N LYS A 145 9.55 -9.26 1.40
CA LYS A 145 9.95 -10.67 1.30
C LYS A 145 9.39 -11.50 2.46
N ILE A 146 9.44 -10.97 3.69
CA ILE A 146 8.95 -11.65 4.89
C ILE A 146 7.42 -11.73 4.84
N ILE A 147 6.75 -10.63 4.50
CA ILE A 147 5.29 -10.57 4.36
C ILE A 147 4.83 -11.53 3.24
N GLY A 148 5.51 -11.52 2.10
CA GLY A 148 5.20 -12.43 0.99
C GLY A 148 5.37 -13.89 1.37
N LEU A 149 6.45 -14.26 2.07
CA LEU A 149 6.66 -15.61 2.56
C LEU A 149 5.56 -16.03 3.55
N PHE A 150 5.15 -15.12 4.45
CA PHE A 150 4.07 -15.37 5.40
C PHE A 150 2.74 -15.65 4.69
N ILE A 151 2.36 -14.84 3.68
CA ILE A 151 1.14 -15.04 2.90
C ILE A 151 1.17 -16.40 2.17
N ILE A 152 2.29 -16.73 1.55
CA ILE A 152 2.46 -18.03 0.86
C ILE A 152 2.32 -19.19 1.84
N THR A 153 3.00 -19.11 2.99
CA THR A 153 2.94 -20.16 4.03
C THR A 153 1.52 -20.33 4.56
N MET A 154 0.81 -19.23 4.83
CA MET A 154 -0.60 -19.29 5.24
C MET A 154 -1.49 -19.88 4.15
N GLY A 155 -1.25 -19.54 2.88
CA GLY A 155 -1.97 -20.13 1.74
C GLY A 155 -1.79 -21.64 1.66
N ILE A 156 -0.58 -22.15 1.86
CA ILE A 156 -0.28 -23.60 1.90
C ILE A 156 -0.98 -24.25 3.09
N LEU A 157 -0.85 -23.71 4.29
CA LEU A 157 -1.50 -24.26 5.49
C LEU A 157 -3.03 -24.32 5.35
N LEU A 158 -3.62 -23.37 4.64
CA LEU A 158 -5.04 -23.38 4.35
C LEU A 158 -5.44 -24.47 3.37
N LEU A 159 -4.62 -24.73 2.33
CA LEU A 159 -4.86 -25.83 1.40
C LEU A 159 -4.78 -27.19 2.09
N ASP A 160 -3.82 -27.37 2.99
CA ASP A 160 -3.64 -28.60 3.75
C ASP A 160 -4.69 -28.80 4.87
N GLY A 161 -5.56 -27.80 5.08
CA GLY A 161 -6.68 -27.88 5.99
C GLY A 161 -6.33 -27.75 7.47
N PHE A 162 -5.20 -27.13 7.76
CA PHE A 162 -4.74 -26.97 9.15
C PHE A 162 -5.67 -26.08 10.00
N PHE A 163 -6.35 -25.10 9.38
CA PHE A 163 -7.19 -24.11 10.07
C PHE A 163 -8.64 -24.04 9.58
N GLY A 164 -9.05 -24.83 8.63
CA GLY A 164 -10.31 -24.57 7.92
C GLY A 164 -11.38 -25.65 8.09
N GLY A 165 -12.63 -25.19 8.05
CA GLY A 165 -13.80 -26.03 7.82
C GLY A 165 -13.94 -26.40 6.34
N ASP A 166 -14.42 -27.62 6.07
CA ASP A 166 -14.69 -28.10 4.71
C ASP A 166 -16.04 -27.53 4.21
N ILE A 167 -16.04 -26.95 3.01
CA ILE A 167 -17.26 -26.75 2.23
C ILE A 167 -17.12 -27.62 0.98
N ASN A 168 -17.98 -28.64 0.84
CA ASN A 168 -17.94 -29.61 -0.25
C ASN A 168 -16.58 -30.31 -0.42
N GLY A 169 -15.88 -30.59 0.69
CA GLY A 169 -14.58 -31.26 0.68
C GLY A 169 -13.39 -30.35 0.32
N VAL A 170 -13.60 -29.05 0.20
CA VAL A 170 -12.53 -28.07 -0.07
C VAL A 170 -12.40 -27.08 1.08
N ARG A 171 -11.19 -27.00 1.61
CA ARG A 171 -10.83 -26.13 2.72
C ARG A 171 -10.25 -24.84 2.18
N TYR A 172 -10.95 -23.71 2.27
CA TYR A 172 -10.51 -22.44 1.70
C TYR A 172 -10.86 -21.21 2.52
N SER A 173 -11.24 -21.38 3.78
CA SER A 173 -11.49 -20.23 4.67
C SER A 173 -11.02 -20.49 6.09
N ILE A 174 -10.49 -19.45 6.74
CA ILE A 174 -10.26 -19.41 8.18
C ILE A 174 -11.44 -18.71 8.82
N GLY A 175 -12.09 -19.35 9.78
CA GLY A 175 -13.14 -18.75 10.59
C GLY A 175 -12.64 -18.43 11.99
N PHE A 176 -12.82 -17.18 12.41
CA PHE A 176 -12.62 -16.73 13.79
C PHE A 176 -13.95 -16.16 14.30
N GLY A 177 -14.80 -17.00 14.88
CA GLY A 177 -16.14 -16.60 15.27
C GLY A 177 -16.97 -16.12 14.08
N MET A 178 -17.37 -14.85 14.07
CA MET A 178 -18.15 -14.24 12.98
C MET A 178 -17.32 -13.87 11.75
N PHE A 179 -15.97 -13.92 11.81
CA PHE A 179 -15.10 -13.55 10.72
C PHE A 179 -14.65 -14.77 9.92
N ARG A 180 -14.82 -14.70 8.60
CA ARG A 180 -14.28 -15.69 7.67
C ARG A 180 -13.37 -15.00 6.67
N ILE A 181 -12.12 -15.40 6.62
CA ILE A 181 -11.15 -14.94 5.61
C ILE A 181 -10.96 -16.08 4.62
N SER A 182 -11.34 -15.83 3.36
CA SER A 182 -11.12 -16.83 2.33
C SER A 182 -9.63 -16.88 1.95
N ALA A 183 -9.13 -18.08 1.67
CA ALA A 183 -7.76 -18.28 1.24
C ALA A 183 -7.46 -17.52 -0.07
N THR A 184 -8.44 -17.43 -0.98
CA THR A 184 -8.33 -16.65 -2.21
C THR A 184 -8.18 -15.15 -1.94
N SER A 185 -8.96 -14.60 -0.99
CA SER A 185 -8.81 -13.19 -0.58
C SER A 185 -7.43 -12.93 0.03
N LEU A 186 -6.93 -13.85 0.87
CA LEU A 186 -5.59 -13.74 1.45
C LEU A 186 -4.52 -13.72 0.36
N MET A 187 -4.62 -14.58 -0.66
CA MET A 187 -3.65 -14.64 -1.76
C MET A 187 -3.67 -13.36 -2.63
N MET A 188 -4.82 -12.69 -2.78
CA MET A 188 -4.90 -11.41 -3.51
C MET A 188 -4.05 -10.30 -2.85
N PHE A 189 -3.86 -10.32 -1.53
CA PHE A 189 -2.95 -9.38 -0.84
C PHE A 189 -1.47 -9.58 -1.24
N TYR A 190 -1.13 -10.71 -1.85
CA TYR A 190 0.23 -10.92 -2.33
C TYR A 190 0.58 -10.04 -3.55
N VAL A 191 -0.41 -9.63 -4.35
CA VAL A 191 -0.17 -8.83 -5.57
C VAL A 191 0.62 -7.54 -5.30
N PRO A 192 0.20 -6.64 -4.39
CA PRO A 192 0.98 -5.44 -4.09
C PRO A 192 2.34 -5.76 -3.44
N ILE A 193 2.44 -6.85 -2.67
CA ILE A 193 3.69 -7.29 -2.07
C ILE A 193 4.68 -7.78 -3.14
N TYR A 194 4.17 -8.45 -4.18
CA TYR A 194 4.99 -8.88 -5.32
C TYR A 194 5.59 -7.67 -6.06
N GLY A 195 4.81 -6.60 -6.29
CA GLY A 195 5.34 -5.37 -6.87
C GLY A 195 6.52 -4.80 -6.06
N ALA A 196 6.42 -4.81 -4.72
CA ALA A 196 7.51 -4.39 -3.84
C ALA A 196 8.73 -5.35 -3.90
N ILE A 197 8.51 -6.66 -4.12
CA ILE A 197 9.58 -7.65 -4.32
C ILE A 197 10.27 -7.42 -5.66
N LEU A 198 9.52 -7.19 -6.75
CA LEU A 198 10.05 -6.87 -8.08
C LEU A 198 10.93 -5.63 -8.05
N TYR A 199 10.47 -4.58 -7.38
CA TYR A 199 11.26 -3.35 -7.24
C TYR A 199 12.64 -3.60 -6.61
N LYS A 200 12.75 -4.53 -5.65
CA LYS A 200 14.04 -4.92 -5.06
C LYS A 200 14.93 -5.73 -5.98
N TYR A 201 14.37 -6.39 -6.99
CA TYR A 201 15.12 -7.22 -7.93
C TYR A 201 15.45 -6.53 -9.26
N ARG A 202 14.99 -5.29 -9.48
CA ARG A 202 15.09 -4.57 -10.77
C ARG A 202 16.52 -4.50 -11.34
N ASP A 203 17.54 -4.36 -10.49
CA ASP A 203 18.93 -4.15 -10.92
C ASP A 203 19.79 -5.43 -10.83
N GLY A 204 19.18 -6.60 -10.56
CA GLY A 204 19.90 -7.84 -10.22
C GLY A 204 20.20 -8.80 -11.39
N GLY A 205 20.01 -8.40 -12.64
CA GLY A 205 20.31 -9.22 -13.83
C GLY A 205 19.46 -10.50 -13.93
N PHE A 206 19.96 -11.50 -14.67
CA PHE A 206 19.22 -12.72 -14.99
C PHE A 206 18.84 -13.56 -13.74
N SER A 207 19.70 -13.61 -12.73
CA SER A 207 19.39 -14.31 -11.47
C SER A 207 18.21 -13.68 -10.72
N ALA A 208 18.10 -12.35 -10.75
CA ALA A 208 16.97 -11.64 -10.15
C ALA A 208 15.67 -11.88 -10.92
N LEU A 209 15.75 -11.95 -12.26
CA LEU A 209 14.61 -12.30 -13.10
C LEU A 209 14.06 -13.70 -12.76
N LEU A 210 14.93 -14.70 -12.64
CA LEU A 210 14.52 -16.05 -12.24
C LEU A 210 13.84 -16.07 -10.87
N LYS A 211 14.40 -15.35 -9.88
CA LYS A 211 13.79 -15.24 -8.54
C LYS A 211 12.41 -14.58 -8.60
N SER A 212 12.24 -13.55 -9.42
CA SER A 212 10.96 -12.88 -9.63
C SER A 212 9.92 -13.79 -10.24
N ILE A 213 10.30 -14.60 -11.24
CA ILE A 213 9.43 -15.60 -11.87
C ILE A 213 8.99 -16.65 -10.84
N VAL A 214 9.90 -17.15 -10.00
CA VAL A 214 9.56 -18.11 -8.94
C VAL A 214 8.57 -17.47 -7.93
N CYS A 215 8.81 -16.22 -7.53
CA CYS A 215 7.90 -15.47 -6.64
C CYS A 215 6.52 -15.22 -7.29
N LEU A 216 6.39 -15.24 -8.62
CA LEU A 216 5.13 -15.15 -9.33
C LEU A 216 4.43 -16.52 -9.40
N ILE A 217 5.15 -17.56 -9.82
CA ILE A 217 4.56 -18.89 -10.11
C ILE A 217 4.00 -19.54 -8.84
N ILE A 218 4.72 -19.48 -7.72
CA ILE A 218 4.33 -20.16 -6.47
C ILE A 218 2.94 -19.73 -5.99
N PRO A 219 2.65 -18.44 -5.75
CA PRO A 219 1.36 -18.02 -5.25
C PRO A 219 0.22 -18.21 -6.26
N VAL A 220 0.51 -18.07 -7.56
CA VAL A 220 -0.47 -18.35 -8.62
C VAL A 220 -0.82 -19.85 -8.62
N PHE A 221 0.17 -20.74 -8.49
CA PHE A 221 -0.06 -22.19 -8.42
C PHE A 221 -0.87 -22.58 -7.18
N ILE A 222 -0.58 -21.98 -6.01
CA ILE A 222 -1.35 -22.18 -4.77
C ILE A 222 -2.80 -21.75 -4.99
N THR A 223 -3.02 -20.57 -5.58
CA THR A 223 -4.37 -20.06 -5.86
C THR A 223 -5.10 -20.90 -6.89
N PHE A 224 -4.39 -21.47 -7.88
CA PHE A 224 -4.96 -22.39 -8.86
C PHE A 224 -5.46 -23.70 -8.24
N ARG A 225 -4.83 -24.17 -7.16
CA ARG A 225 -5.28 -25.34 -6.37
C ARG A 225 -6.55 -25.06 -5.55
N MET A 226 -6.90 -23.78 -5.37
CA MET A 226 -8.16 -23.37 -4.75
C MET A 226 -9.31 -23.44 -5.79
N PRO A 227 -10.57 -23.66 -5.37
CA PRO A 227 -11.69 -23.83 -6.30
C PRO A 227 -12.15 -22.51 -6.95
N ASN A 228 -11.23 -21.62 -7.30
CA ASN A 228 -11.52 -20.33 -7.92
C ASN A 228 -10.49 -19.96 -8.99
N LEU A 229 -10.64 -20.58 -10.15
CA LEU A 229 -9.78 -20.37 -11.32
C LEU A 229 -9.73 -18.90 -11.77
N ILE A 230 -10.85 -18.19 -11.66
CA ILE A 230 -10.95 -16.77 -12.08
C ILE A 230 -9.98 -15.92 -11.27
N VAL A 231 -9.94 -16.11 -9.95
CA VAL A 231 -9.03 -15.37 -9.08
C VAL A 231 -7.57 -15.66 -9.40
N ALA A 232 -7.22 -16.92 -9.70
CA ALA A 232 -5.85 -17.28 -10.09
C ALA A 232 -5.43 -16.58 -11.39
N ILE A 233 -6.33 -16.50 -12.39
CA ILE A 233 -6.08 -15.80 -13.66
C ILE A 233 -5.93 -14.29 -13.43
N ILE A 234 -6.84 -13.67 -12.68
CA ILE A 234 -6.77 -12.24 -12.36
C ILE A 234 -5.46 -11.92 -11.62
N MET A 235 -5.10 -12.74 -10.64
CA MET A 235 -3.86 -12.60 -9.89
C MET A 235 -2.64 -12.69 -10.81
N MET A 236 -2.58 -13.69 -11.70
CA MET A 236 -1.50 -13.85 -12.65
C MET A 236 -1.37 -12.64 -13.57
N ILE A 237 -2.47 -12.16 -14.16
CA ILE A 237 -2.47 -10.98 -15.03
C ILE A 237 -2.01 -9.74 -14.24
N SER A 238 -2.55 -9.52 -13.04
CA SER A 238 -2.17 -8.36 -12.20
C SER A 238 -0.70 -8.35 -11.77
N MET A 239 -0.05 -9.52 -11.73
CA MET A 239 1.37 -9.64 -11.38
C MET A 239 2.29 -9.55 -12.62
N LEU A 240 1.75 -9.67 -13.83
CA LEU A 240 2.50 -9.53 -15.09
C LEU A 240 2.50 -8.09 -15.64
N ILE A 241 1.52 -7.27 -15.26
CA ILE A 241 1.41 -5.84 -15.61
C ILE A 241 2.25 -5.00 -14.66
#